data_0adedb6bf640be6973fb839a2786a56c
#
_entry.id   0adedb6bf640be6973fb839a2786a56c
#
_cell.length_a   1.000
_cell.length_b   1.000
_cell.length_c   1.000
_cell.angle_alpha   90.00
_cell.angle_beta   90.00
_cell.angle_gamma   90.00
#
_symmetry.space_group_name_H-M   'P 1'
#
loop_
_entity.id
_entity.type
_entity.pdbx_description
1 polymer ?
#
loop_
_entity_poly.entity_id
_entity_poly.type
_entity_poly.pdbx_seq_one_letter_code
_entity_poly.pdbx_strand_id
1 'polypeptide(L)'
;MRLGYGIDVTPVGGVAARAALFMALALSLAVPATGQEPGCTREAFESVVGQSAAALRDLTSKNRPAFQARLRDLKDKRGWSHDQFLKLGAPIVQDEQTEAFDKQSSALLADIERMGAEGSAAPKPDCAALARLRDRMEALVDAQRQKWAYLIEKVERELAR
;
A
#
# COMPACT_ATOMS: atom_id res chain seq x y z
N MET A 1 -33.26 -50.64 -0.09
CA MET A 1 -32.36 -51.84 -0.22
C MET A 1 -31.12 -51.54 0.57
N ARG A 2 -31.02 -51.90 1.84
CA ARG A 2 -30.63 -53.20 2.45
C ARG A 2 -29.49 -53.82 1.64
N LEU A 3 -28.32 -54.01 2.14
CA LEU A 3 -27.71 -54.91 3.16
C LEU A 3 -26.21 -54.54 3.20
N GLY A 4 -25.37 -54.55 4.19
CA GLY A 4 -25.38 -55.36 5.36
C GLY A 4 -24.07 -56.13 5.52
N TYR A 5 -23.50 -56.12 6.74
CA TYR A 5 -22.60 -57.10 7.32
C TYR A 5 -21.17 -57.18 6.78
N GLY A 6 -20.14 -57.36 7.57
CA GLY A 6 -20.03 -58.07 8.81
C GLY A 6 -18.73 -57.78 9.56
N ILE A 7 -18.87 -57.91 10.80
CA ILE A 7 -17.86 -57.92 11.84
C ILE A 7 -17.15 -59.28 11.80
N ASP A 8 -15.84 -59.30 11.98
CA ASP A 8 -15.20 -60.47 12.57
C ASP A 8 -14.10 -60.07 13.53
N VAL A 9 -14.38 -60.45 14.76
CA VAL A 9 -13.48 -60.41 15.90
C VAL A 9 -13.06 -61.89 16.16
N THR A 10 -11.79 -62.13 16.27
CA THR A 10 -11.32 -63.14 17.24
C THR A 10 -9.81 -63.07 17.46
N PRO A 11 -9.39 -63.65 18.62
CA PRO A 11 -8.23 -63.12 19.33
C PRO A 11 -7.10 -64.18 19.49
N VAL A 12 -6.14 -63.80 20.37
CA VAL A 12 -5.31 -64.68 21.20
C VAL A 12 -3.96 -65.19 20.67
N GLY A 13 -3.00 -64.86 21.47
CA GLY A 13 -1.75 -65.58 21.62
C GLY A 13 -0.55 -64.62 21.58
N GLY A 14 -0.08 -64.09 22.63
CA GLY A 14 0.61 -64.68 23.78
C GLY A 14 2.08 -64.92 23.46
N VAL A 15 2.93 -64.34 24.26
CA VAL A 15 4.27 -64.71 24.66
C VAL A 15 5.34 -63.62 24.53
N ALA A 16 5.53 -62.99 25.63
CA ALA A 16 6.79 -62.71 26.33
C ALA A 16 8.09 -62.42 25.59
N ALA A 17 8.67 -61.30 26.06
CA ALA A 17 10.07 -61.08 26.35
C ALA A 17 11.00 -60.74 25.21
N ARG A 18 11.47 -59.51 25.15
CA ARG A 18 12.81 -59.13 25.59
C ARG A 18 13.06 -57.63 25.33
N ALA A 19 13.45 -57.02 26.41
CA ALA A 19 13.96 -55.67 26.45
C ALA A 19 15.07 -55.45 25.40
N ALA A 20 14.94 -54.42 24.60
CA ALA A 20 16.08 -53.74 24.01
C ALA A 20 15.75 -52.25 23.99
N LEU A 21 16.35 -51.58 24.94
CA LEU A 21 16.41 -50.13 25.11
C LEU A 21 17.21 -49.55 23.95
N PHE A 22 16.55 -49.06 22.91
CA PHE A 22 17.17 -48.15 21.97
C PHE A 22 16.57 -46.74 22.18
N MET A 23 17.28 -46.01 23.04
CA MET A 23 17.12 -44.58 23.22
C MET A 23 17.67 -43.91 21.97
N ALA A 24 16.85 -43.79 20.93
CA ALA A 24 17.15 -42.98 19.76
C ALA A 24 16.93 -41.52 20.16
N LEU A 25 18.02 -40.88 20.53
CA LEU A 25 18.12 -39.43 20.72
C LEU A 25 17.90 -38.75 19.36
N ALA A 26 16.62 -38.50 19.04
CA ALA A 26 16.27 -37.66 17.89
C ALA A 26 16.71 -36.22 18.21
N LEU A 27 17.94 -35.85 17.82
CA LEU A 27 18.37 -34.50 17.76
C LEU A 27 17.54 -33.83 16.64
N SER A 28 16.41 -33.24 17.02
CA SER A 28 15.66 -32.33 16.15
C SER A 28 16.54 -31.11 15.91
N LEU A 29 17.25 -31.13 14.80
CA LEU A 29 17.84 -29.92 14.21
C LEU A 29 16.68 -29.00 13.85
N ALA A 30 16.29 -28.14 14.79
CA ALA A 30 15.46 -26.99 14.49
C ALA A 30 16.27 -26.12 13.53
N VAL A 31 16.04 -26.30 12.23
CA VAL A 31 16.50 -25.35 11.21
C VAL A 31 15.79 -24.04 11.55
N PRO A 32 16.51 -22.97 11.94
CA PRO A 32 15.87 -21.68 12.07
C PRO A 32 15.22 -21.41 10.71
N ALA A 33 13.91 -21.22 10.68
CA ALA A 33 13.24 -20.62 9.56
C ALA A 33 13.83 -19.22 9.46
N THR A 34 14.89 -19.09 8.67
CA THR A 34 15.35 -17.77 8.20
C THR A 34 14.17 -17.24 7.44
N GLY A 35 13.39 -16.36 8.10
CA GLY A 35 12.42 -15.54 7.41
C GLY A 35 13.19 -14.92 6.24
N GLN A 36 12.88 -15.39 5.03
CA GLN A 36 13.37 -14.74 3.83
C GLN A 36 12.86 -13.32 3.94
N GLU A 37 13.78 -12.38 4.19
CA GLU A 37 13.50 -11.00 3.88
C GLU A 37 12.93 -11.01 2.46
N PRO A 38 11.81 -10.33 2.19
CA PRO A 38 11.24 -10.30 0.85
C PRO A 38 12.36 -9.86 -0.08
N GLY A 39 12.88 -10.82 -0.85
CA GLY A 39 14.06 -10.61 -1.66
C GLY A 39 13.84 -9.41 -2.57
N CYS A 40 14.87 -8.60 -2.78
CA CYS A 40 14.83 -7.48 -3.71
C CYS A 40 14.77 -8.02 -5.14
N THR A 41 13.63 -8.59 -5.48
CA THR A 41 13.33 -9.13 -6.81
C THR A 41 12.68 -8.07 -7.68
N ARG A 42 12.62 -8.31 -8.98
CA ARG A 42 11.89 -7.44 -9.91
C ARG A 42 10.42 -7.29 -9.49
N GLU A 43 9.80 -8.38 -9.06
CA GLU A 43 8.41 -8.40 -8.59
C GLU A 43 8.22 -7.53 -7.35
N ALA A 44 9.23 -7.44 -6.47
CA ALA A 44 9.19 -6.55 -5.32
C ALA A 44 9.20 -5.07 -5.73
N PHE A 45 9.99 -4.69 -6.76
CA PHE A 45 9.96 -3.33 -7.33
C PHE A 45 8.60 -3.02 -7.96
N GLU A 46 8.06 -3.93 -8.78
CA GLU A 46 6.75 -3.79 -9.41
C GLU A 46 5.63 -3.67 -8.35
N SER A 47 5.72 -4.44 -7.28
CA SER A 47 4.77 -4.40 -6.16
C SER A 47 4.77 -3.04 -5.46
N VAL A 48 5.94 -2.48 -5.17
CA VAL A 48 6.06 -1.14 -4.53
C VAL A 48 5.41 -0.07 -5.41
N VAL A 49 5.71 -0.06 -6.70
CA VAL A 49 5.13 0.89 -7.66
C VAL A 49 3.62 0.68 -7.77
N GLY A 50 3.16 -0.57 -7.91
CA GLY A 50 1.75 -0.91 -8.04
C GLY A 50 0.91 -0.51 -6.82
N GLN A 51 1.41 -0.78 -5.61
CA GLN A 51 0.74 -0.41 -4.35
C GLN A 51 0.63 1.11 -4.20
N SER A 52 1.71 1.84 -4.47
CA SER A 52 1.71 3.31 -4.38
C SER A 52 0.81 3.95 -5.43
N ALA A 53 0.81 3.42 -6.66
CA ALA A 53 -0.11 3.88 -7.70
C ALA A 53 -1.59 3.60 -7.34
N ALA A 54 -1.89 2.47 -6.70
CA ALA A 54 -3.22 2.18 -6.17
C ALA A 54 -3.60 3.18 -5.08
N ALA A 55 -2.70 3.42 -4.10
CA ALA A 55 -2.94 4.37 -3.02
C ALA A 55 -3.20 5.80 -3.55
N LEU A 56 -2.47 6.26 -4.56
CA LEU A 56 -2.71 7.57 -5.19
C LEU A 56 -4.05 7.64 -5.93
N ARG A 57 -4.45 6.56 -6.62
CA ARG A 57 -5.78 6.48 -7.26
C ARG A 57 -6.90 6.51 -6.23
N ASP A 58 -6.78 5.73 -5.16
CA ASP A 58 -7.77 5.67 -4.09
C ASP A 58 -7.90 7.01 -3.38
N LEU A 59 -6.77 7.65 -3.09
CA LEU A 59 -6.73 8.99 -2.50
C LEU A 59 -7.47 10.01 -3.38
N THR A 60 -7.22 9.99 -4.69
CA THR A 60 -7.86 10.89 -5.64
C THR A 60 -9.35 10.58 -5.81
N SER A 61 -9.72 9.30 -5.96
CA SER A 61 -11.12 8.88 -6.15
C SER A 61 -11.98 9.20 -4.94
N LYS A 62 -11.41 9.14 -3.75
CA LYS A 62 -12.09 9.49 -2.49
C LYS A 62 -12.22 11.00 -2.28
N ASN A 63 -11.15 11.75 -2.51
CA ASN A 63 -11.13 13.18 -2.15
C ASN A 63 -11.72 14.09 -3.23
N ARG A 64 -11.55 13.77 -4.52
CA ARG A 64 -12.03 14.61 -5.62
C ARG A 64 -13.53 14.90 -5.56
N PRO A 65 -14.44 13.92 -5.45
CA PRO A 65 -15.89 14.20 -5.41
C PRO A 65 -16.29 15.01 -4.17
N ALA A 66 -15.69 14.73 -3.02
CA ALA A 66 -15.94 15.47 -1.78
C ALA A 66 -15.48 16.94 -1.90
N PHE A 67 -14.30 17.17 -2.47
CA PHE A 67 -13.77 18.51 -2.71
C PHE A 67 -14.63 19.30 -3.71
N GLN A 68 -15.04 18.66 -4.81
CA GLN A 68 -15.93 19.28 -5.80
C GLN A 68 -17.31 19.62 -5.22
N ALA A 69 -17.85 18.80 -4.33
CA ALA A 69 -19.09 19.10 -3.63
C ALA A 69 -18.94 20.39 -2.80
N ARG A 70 -17.89 20.48 -1.97
CA ARG A 70 -17.62 21.68 -1.15
C ARG A 70 -17.42 22.94 -1.98
N LEU A 71 -16.77 22.84 -3.13
CA LEU A 71 -16.61 23.96 -4.04
C LEU A 71 -17.95 24.42 -4.64
N ARG A 72 -18.87 23.50 -4.95
CA ARG A 72 -20.24 23.86 -5.38
C ARG A 72 -20.99 24.55 -4.25
N ASP A 73 -20.95 24.00 -3.05
CA ASP A 73 -21.58 24.59 -1.87
C ASP A 73 -21.06 26.00 -1.61
N LEU A 74 -19.75 26.23 -1.78
CA LEU A 74 -19.14 27.55 -1.65
C LEU A 74 -19.63 28.51 -2.74
N LYS A 75 -19.68 28.06 -3.98
CA LYS A 75 -20.22 28.84 -5.11
C LYS A 75 -21.67 29.28 -4.82
N ASP A 76 -22.51 28.35 -4.37
CA ASP A 76 -23.93 28.59 -4.10
C ASP A 76 -24.12 29.51 -2.89
N LYS A 77 -23.39 29.28 -1.80
CA LYS A 77 -23.38 30.14 -0.61
C LYS A 77 -23.00 31.59 -0.95
N ARG A 78 -22.03 31.81 -1.84
CA ARG A 78 -21.55 33.13 -2.27
C ARG A 78 -22.41 33.73 -3.37
N GLY A 79 -23.38 33.01 -3.93
CA GLY A 79 -24.22 33.46 -5.04
C GLY A 79 -23.41 33.74 -6.33
N TRP A 80 -22.28 33.06 -6.51
CA TRP A 80 -21.40 33.30 -7.66
C TRP A 80 -21.96 32.74 -8.95
N SER A 81 -21.95 33.54 -10.02
CA SER A 81 -22.09 33.01 -11.38
C SER A 81 -20.95 32.05 -11.71
N HIS A 82 -21.06 31.34 -12.83
CA HIS A 82 -19.98 30.45 -13.28
C HIS A 82 -18.65 31.20 -13.49
N ASP A 83 -18.71 32.34 -14.15
CA ASP A 83 -17.51 33.16 -14.46
C ASP A 83 -16.89 33.76 -13.19
N GLN A 84 -17.74 34.19 -12.24
CA GLN A 84 -17.27 34.62 -10.93
C GLN A 84 -16.60 33.49 -10.16
N PHE A 85 -17.17 32.28 -10.19
CA PHE A 85 -16.57 31.13 -9.55
C PHE A 85 -15.19 30.78 -10.13
N LEU A 86 -15.04 30.79 -11.45
CA LEU A 86 -13.73 30.55 -12.08
C LEU A 86 -12.70 31.59 -11.65
N LYS A 87 -13.10 32.85 -11.59
CA LYS A 87 -12.20 33.99 -11.26
C LYS A 87 -11.88 34.07 -9.77
N LEU A 88 -12.89 33.92 -8.90
CA LEU A 88 -12.77 34.12 -7.46
C LEU A 88 -12.43 32.84 -6.70
N GLY A 89 -12.77 31.69 -7.27
CA GLY A 89 -12.45 30.39 -6.70
C GLY A 89 -10.99 29.95 -6.93
N ALA A 90 -10.35 30.41 -8.00
CA ALA A 90 -8.97 30.05 -8.31
C ALA A 90 -7.99 30.35 -7.15
N PRO A 91 -7.98 31.54 -6.53
CA PRO A 91 -7.09 31.83 -5.39
C PRO A 91 -7.38 30.98 -4.14
N ILE A 92 -8.56 30.37 -4.05
CA ILE A 92 -8.89 29.45 -2.95
C ILE A 92 -8.21 28.11 -3.12
N VAL A 93 -8.01 27.66 -4.36
CA VAL A 93 -7.41 26.35 -4.67
C VAL A 93 -5.95 26.43 -5.11
N GLN A 94 -5.49 27.63 -5.49
CA GLN A 94 -4.12 27.90 -5.95
C GLN A 94 -3.48 28.98 -5.07
N ASP A 95 -2.51 28.58 -4.27
CA ASP A 95 -1.71 29.47 -3.44
C ASP A 95 -0.30 28.90 -3.26
N GLU A 96 0.55 29.63 -2.57
CA GLU A 96 1.94 29.26 -2.32
C GLU A 96 2.07 27.86 -1.68
N GLN A 97 1.15 27.49 -0.79
CA GLN A 97 1.18 26.17 -0.13
C GLN A 97 0.82 25.04 -1.09
N THR A 98 -0.18 25.23 -1.96
CA THR A 98 -0.52 24.24 -2.99
C THR A 98 0.60 24.10 -4.02
N GLU A 99 1.24 25.23 -4.40
CA GLU A 99 2.42 25.21 -5.28
C GLU A 99 3.60 24.47 -4.63
N ALA A 100 3.80 24.62 -3.31
CA ALA A 100 4.85 23.89 -2.59
C ALA A 100 4.61 22.38 -2.65
N PHE A 101 3.37 21.91 -2.43
CA PHE A 101 3.02 20.49 -2.59
C PHE A 101 3.24 20.00 -4.03
N ASP A 102 2.94 20.82 -5.04
CA ASP A 102 3.14 20.45 -6.44
C ASP A 102 4.62 20.34 -6.80
N LYS A 103 5.44 21.27 -6.33
CA LYS A 103 6.91 21.22 -6.48
C LYS A 103 7.51 20.00 -5.80
N GLN A 104 7.08 19.73 -4.56
CA GLN A 104 7.51 18.53 -3.84
C GLN A 104 7.14 17.23 -4.56
N SER A 105 5.89 17.13 -5.03
CA SER A 105 5.43 15.96 -5.77
C SER A 105 6.18 15.78 -7.09
N SER A 106 6.45 16.87 -7.82
CA SER A 106 7.21 16.83 -9.06
C SER A 106 8.65 16.38 -8.85
N ALA A 107 9.31 16.85 -7.78
CA ALA A 107 10.66 16.40 -7.43
C ALA A 107 10.70 14.92 -7.06
N LEU A 108 9.72 14.43 -6.28
CA LEU A 108 9.59 13.01 -5.93
C LEU A 108 9.35 12.13 -7.15
N LEU A 109 8.50 12.57 -8.08
CA LEU A 109 8.25 11.86 -9.35
C LEU A 109 9.52 11.76 -10.20
N ALA A 110 10.27 12.85 -10.35
CA ALA A 110 11.54 12.84 -11.07
C ALA A 110 12.56 11.88 -10.45
N ASP A 111 12.65 11.85 -9.11
CA ASP A 111 13.49 10.88 -8.40
C ASP A 111 13.06 9.43 -8.65
N ILE A 112 11.76 9.15 -8.60
CA ILE A 112 11.17 7.82 -8.84
C ILE A 112 11.44 7.36 -10.26
N GLU A 113 11.25 8.23 -11.27
CA GLU A 113 11.53 7.95 -12.68
C GLU A 113 13.01 7.61 -12.90
N ARG A 114 13.91 8.41 -12.32
CA ARG A 114 15.35 8.17 -12.38
C ARG A 114 15.72 6.83 -11.74
N MET A 115 15.23 6.55 -10.52
CA MET A 115 15.48 5.28 -9.84
C MET A 115 14.89 4.09 -10.59
N GLY A 116 13.75 4.25 -11.23
CA GLY A 116 13.14 3.23 -12.09
C GLY A 116 14.01 2.92 -13.31
N ALA A 117 14.55 3.94 -13.97
CA ALA A 117 15.45 3.78 -15.10
C ALA A 117 16.78 3.11 -14.68
N GLU A 118 17.40 3.54 -13.58
CA GLU A 118 18.62 2.95 -13.03
C GLU A 118 18.39 1.49 -12.62
N GLY A 119 17.28 1.20 -11.92
CA GLY A 119 16.95 -0.15 -11.46
C GLY A 119 16.66 -1.12 -12.60
N SER A 120 16.01 -0.66 -13.68
CA SER A 120 15.73 -1.49 -14.86
C SER A 120 16.99 -1.81 -15.68
N ALA A 121 17.99 -0.93 -15.66
CA ALA A 121 19.27 -1.13 -16.33
C ALA A 121 20.25 -1.99 -15.52
N ALA A 122 20.00 -2.20 -14.23
CA ALA A 122 20.89 -2.95 -13.35
C ALA A 122 20.85 -4.45 -13.67
N PRO A 123 22.02 -5.12 -13.76
CA PRO A 123 22.10 -6.55 -14.07
C PRO A 123 21.55 -7.44 -12.95
N LYS A 124 21.47 -6.92 -11.73
CA LYS A 124 20.89 -7.58 -10.56
C LYS A 124 20.07 -6.57 -9.74
N PRO A 125 18.94 -7.01 -9.16
CA PRO A 125 18.19 -6.17 -8.24
C PRO A 125 19.03 -5.74 -7.03
N ASP A 126 18.94 -4.46 -6.65
CA ASP A 126 19.62 -3.87 -5.51
C ASP A 126 18.62 -3.61 -4.38
N CYS A 127 18.78 -4.25 -3.22
CA CYS A 127 17.90 -4.08 -2.07
C CYS A 127 17.90 -2.65 -1.52
N ALA A 128 19.03 -1.97 -1.55
CA ALA A 128 19.10 -0.58 -1.14
C ALA A 128 18.35 0.35 -2.11
N ALA A 129 18.39 0.04 -3.41
CA ALA A 129 17.59 0.77 -4.40
C ALA A 129 16.08 0.53 -4.18
N LEU A 130 15.67 -0.69 -3.88
CA LEU A 130 14.27 -1.00 -3.55
C LEU A 130 13.79 -0.24 -2.31
N ALA A 131 14.59 -0.19 -1.25
CA ALA A 131 14.27 0.56 -0.04
C ALA A 131 14.10 2.06 -0.35
N ARG A 132 15.06 2.66 -1.06
CA ARG A 132 14.95 4.07 -1.49
C ARG A 132 13.72 4.35 -2.36
N LEU A 133 13.39 3.44 -3.28
CA LEU A 133 12.19 3.58 -4.11
C LEU A 133 10.92 3.55 -3.24
N ARG A 134 10.84 2.65 -2.27
CA ARG A 134 9.72 2.58 -1.32
C ARG A 134 9.57 3.90 -0.57
N ASP A 135 10.65 4.41 0.02
CA ASP A 135 10.64 5.67 0.76
C ASP A 135 10.15 6.85 -0.11
N ARG A 136 10.58 6.93 -1.37
CA ARG A 136 10.14 7.98 -2.31
C ARG A 136 8.67 7.86 -2.69
N MET A 137 8.19 6.63 -2.90
CA MET A 137 6.79 6.35 -3.20
C MET A 137 5.89 6.68 -2.00
N GLU A 138 6.28 6.32 -0.79
CA GLU A 138 5.56 6.67 0.44
C GLU A 138 5.51 8.20 0.63
N ALA A 139 6.64 8.87 0.45
CA ALA A 139 6.70 10.33 0.53
C ALA A 139 5.79 11.02 -0.49
N LEU A 140 5.67 10.48 -1.71
CA LEU A 140 4.76 11.00 -2.74
C LEU A 140 3.29 10.83 -2.32
N VAL A 141 2.91 9.66 -1.81
CA VAL A 141 1.55 9.42 -1.31
C VAL A 141 1.23 10.36 -0.15
N ASP A 142 2.17 10.58 0.76
CA ASP A 142 2.00 11.48 1.90
C ASP A 142 1.89 12.94 1.49
N ALA A 143 2.70 13.40 0.55
CA ALA A 143 2.58 14.76 0.00
C ALA A 143 1.21 15.00 -0.63
N GLN A 144 0.69 14.04 -1.40
CA GLN A 144 -0.64 14.13 -1.99
C GLN A 144 -1.75 14.07 -0.93
N ARG A 145 -1.61 13.27 0.14
CA ARG A 145 -2.55 13.23 1.26
C ARG A 145 -2.62 14.58 1.97
N GLN A 146 -1.47 15.18 2.26
CA GLN A 146 -1.38 16.49 2.89
C GLN A 146 -1.98 17.58 2.00
N LYS A 147 -1.72 17.56 0.69
CA LYS A 147 -2.34 18.48 -0.27
C LYS A 147 -3.87 18.39 -0.24
N TRP A 148 -4.45 17.19 -0.30
CA TRP A 148 -5.89 17.01 -0.22
C TRP A 148 -6.48 17.53 1.09
N ALA A 149 -5.83 17.22 2.22
CA ALA A 149 -6.27 17.70 3.53
C ALA A 149 -6.27 19.24 3.59
N TYR A 150 -5.19 19.85 3.14
CA TYR A 150 -5.08 21.31 3.07
C TYR A 150 -6.16 21.95 2.20
N LEU A 151 -6.40 21.44 1.00
CA LEU A 151 -7.40 21.96 0.07
C LEU A 151 -8.83 21.87 0.65
N ILE A 152 -9.16 20.72 1.25
CA ILE A 152 -10.47 20.52 1.87
C ILE A 152 -10.66 21.49 3.03
N GLU A 153 -9.71 21.57 3.95
CA GLU A 153 -9.75 22.47 5.10
C GLU A 153 -9.88 23.94 4.66
N LYS A 154 -9.16 24.33 3.61
CA LYS A 154 -9.22 25.69 3.10
C LYS A 154 -10.60 26.06 2.57
N VAL A 155 -11.24 25.15 1.81
CA VAL A 155 -12.62 25.41 1.33
C VAL A 155 -13.62 25.39 2.49
N GLU A 156 -13.43 24.53 3.49
CA GLU A 156 -14.28 24.52 4.70
C GLU A 156 -14.18 25.83 5.49
N ARG A 157 -12.96 26.39 5.63
CA ARG A 157 -12.79 27.74 6.23
C ARG A 157 -13.54 28.83 5.43
N GLU A 158 -13.51 28.77 4.10
CA GLU A 158 -14.26 29.73 3.26
C GLU A 158 -15.78 29.53 3.37
N LEU A 159 -16.23 28.29 3.54
CA LEU A 159 -17.64 27.99 3.82
C LEU A 159 -18.09 28.49 5.20
N ALA A 160 -17.21 28.52 6.18
CA ALA A 160 -17.54 29.00 7.53
C ALA A 160 -17.67 30.54 7.63
N ARG A 161 -17.11 31.30 6.68
CA ARG A 161 -17.21 32.77 6.60
C ARG A 161 -18.51 33.23 5.93
#